data_e56ccc642f60d02ca49ccfad088d028a
#
_entry.id   e56ccc642f60d02ca49ccfad088d028a
#
_cell.length_a   1.000
_cell.length_b   1.000
_cell.length_c   1.000
_cell.angle_alpha   90.00
_cell.angle_beta   90.00
_cell.angle_gamma   90.00
#
_symmetry.space_group_name_H-M   'P 1'
#
loop_
_entity.id
_entity.type
_entity.pdbx_description
1 polymer ?
#
loop_
_entity_poly.entity_id
_entity_poly.type
_entity_poly.pdbx_seq_one_letter_code
_entity_poly.pdbx_strand_id
1 'polypeptide(L)'
;SIEVLDGNRVKFSFTEDNSDRNVPFTIGGETIVPRYFWEDLDPQEIFLDIYPEGSGEYRIKEHKDEDYIVYERRADYWGNDFPWAKGSANFQTIRYRYYNDVTTLRNAIKVGEIDMRAENQMKAWVNDYKAEDIPAIAEGVLVKKEFDDNNIQNTQAMFFNLQREKFQDRRVREAIGLAFDFEFTNKQLFYGRYIRQNSHLENSQLEATGVASGRELE
;
A
#
# COMPACT_ATOMS: atom_id res chain seq x y z
N SER A 1 27.77 -15.15 7.88
CA SER A 1 28.05 -16.04 6.72
C SER A 1 26.76 -16.58 6.13
N ILE A 2 26.81 -16.94 4.86
CA ILE A 2 25.72 -17.57 4.13
C ILE A 2 26.24 -18.94 3.65
N GLU A 3 25.43 -19.98 3.88
CA GLU A 3 25.80 -21.37 3.53
C GLU A 3 24.59 -22.03 2.87
N VAL A 4 24.78 -22.63 1.68
CA VAL A 4 23.78 -23.46 1.02
C VAL A 4 23.94 -24.87 1.56
N LEU A 5 22.89 -25.38 2.22
CA LEU A 5 22.91 -26.70 2.86
C LEU A 5 22.52 -27.80 1.89
N ASP A 6 21.43 -27.59 1.17
CA ASP A 6 20.94 -28.48 0.10
C ASP A 6 20.06 -27.64 -0.86
N GLY A 7 19.55 -28.23 -1.92
CA GLY A 7 18.89 -27.53 -3.02
C GLY A 7 17.83 -26.51 -2.64
N ASN A 8 17.26 -26.58 -1.44
CA ASN A 8 16.14 -25.74 -1.02
C ASN A 8 16.36 -25.04 0.33
N ARG A 9 17.54 -25.17 0.95
CA ARG A 9 17.81 -24.57 2.26
C ARG A 9 19.07 -23.72 2.25
N VAL A 10 18.96 -22.52 2.75
CA VAL A 10 20.08 -21.58 2.95
C VAL A 10 20.15 -21.23 4.44
N LYS A 11 21.35 -21.32 5.01
CA LYS A 11 21.61 -20.96 6.39
C LYS A 11 22.31 -19.59 6.44
N PHE A 12 21.74 -18.69 7.20
CA PHE A 12 22.34 -17.41 7.52
C PHE A 12 22.88 -17.47 8.96
N SER A 13 24.15 -17.17 9.14
CA SER A 13 24.77 -17.08 10.48
C SER A 13 25.22 -15.65 10.72
N PHE A 14 24.74 -15.08 11.81
CA PHE A 14 25.00 -13.71 12.24
C PHE A 14 26.14 -13.68 13.28
N THR A 15 26.71 -12.52 13.50
CA THR A 15 27.68 -12.30 14.56
C THR A 15 26.97 -12.26 15.92
N GLU A 16 27.71 -12.58 16.99
CA GLU A 16 27.15 -12.55 18.37
C GLU A 16 26.67 -11.16 18.79
N ASP A 17 27.24 -10.09 18.20
CA ASP A 17 26.88 -8.72 18.47
C ASP A 17 25.55 -8.27 17.83
N ASN A 18 24.96 -9.12 16.98
CA ASN A 18 23.70 -8.78 16.32
C ASN A 18 22.53 -8.97 17.28
N SER A 19 22.05 -7.86 17.84
CA SER A 19 20.88 -7.82 18.74
C SER A 19 19.57 -7.50 18.02
N ASP A 20 19.58 -7.30 16.72
CA ASP A 20 18.35 -6.96 15.97
C ASP A 20 17.45 -8.19 15.82
N ARG A 21 16.33 -8.16 16.54
CA ARG A 21 15.29 -9.21 16.50
C ARG A 21 14.54 -9.30 15.16
N ASN A 22 14.64 -8.28 14.32
CA ASN A 22 13.93 -8.21 13.04
C ASN A 22 14.72 -8.90 11.91
N VAL A 23 15.98 -9.22 12.11
CA VAL A 23 16.84 -9.84 11.08
C VAL A 23 16.20 -11.07 10.41
N PRO A 24 15.54 -12.01 11.13
CA PRO A 24 14.89 -13.14 10.47
C PRO A 24 13.77 -12.69 9.50
N PHE A 25 13.04 -11.63 9.85
CA PHE A 25 11.99 -11.07 8.98
C PHE A 25 12.57 -10.35 7.77
N THR A 26 13.65 -9.59 7.98
CA THR A 26 14.36 -8.90 6.89
C THR A 26 14.88 -9.92 5.88
N ILE A 27 15.59 -10.94 6.33
CA ILE A 27 16.13 -11.99 5.45
C ILE A 27 15.01 -12.81 4.81
N GLY A 28 13.96 -13.14 5.58
CA GLY A 28 12.81 -13.88 5.05
C GLY A 28 11.96 -13.08 4.06
N GLY A 29 12.08 -11.77 4.07
CA GLY A 29 11.41 -10.84 3.13
C GLY A 29 12.22 -10.54 1.86
N GLU A 30 13.47 -11.01 1.76
CA GLU A 30 14.28 -10.79 0.57
C GLU A 30 13.69 -11.48 -0.66
N THR A 31 13.75 -10.77 -1.79
CA THR A 31 13.21 -11.30 -3.05
C THR A 31 14.09 -12.44 -3.57
N ILE A 32 13.50 -13.60 -3.78
CA ILE A 32 14.16 -14.73 -4.42
C ILE A 32 14.09 -14.52 -5.93
N VAL A 33 15.26 -14.46 -6.57
CA VAL A 33 15.39 -14.21 -8.01
C VAL A 33 15.97 -15.43 -8.72
N PRO A 34 15.58 -15.70 -10.00
CA PRO A 34 16.11 -16.85 -10.74
C PRO A 34 17.56 -16.61 -11.14
N ARG A 35 18.45 -17.52 -10.73
CA ARG A 35 19.88 -17.42 -10.96
C ARG A 35 20.20 -17.30 -12.45
N TYR A 36 19.61 -18.15 -13.31
CA TYR A 36 19.86 -18.20 -14.74
C TYR A 36 19.56 -16.87 -15.47
N PHE A 37 18.71 -16.03 -14.86
CA PHE A 37 18.37 -14.73 -15.41
C PHE A 37 19.34 -13.63 -14.92
N TRP A 38 19.81 -13.72 -13.67
CA TRP A 38 20.54 -12.64 -13.03
C TRP A 38 22.07 -12.81 -13.02
N GLU A 39 22.59 -14.06 -13.16
CA GLU A 39 24.02 -14.32 -12.98
C GLU A 39 24.91 -13.68 -14.05
N ASP A 40 24.39 -13.47 -15.25
CA ASP A 40 25.12 -12.89 -16.38
C ASP A 40 24.76 -11.43 -16.66
N LEU A 41 23.85 -10.83 -15.85
CA LEU A 41 23.47 -9.44 -16.04
C LEU A 41 24.46 -8.49 -15.38
N ASP A 42 24.91 -7.50 -16.14
CA ASP A 42 25.62 -6.35 -15.58
C ASP A 42 24.60 -5.54 -14.72
N PRO A 43 24.90 -5.28 -13.41
CA PRO A 43 24.04 -4.45 -12.57
C PRO A 43 23.73 -3.06 -13.15
N GLN A 44 24.59 -2.53 -14.04
CA GLN A 44 24.37 -1.26 -14.72
C GLN A 44 23.36 -1.36 -15.88
N GLU A 45 23.13 -2.55 -16.40
CA GLU A 45 22.21 -2.80 -17.51
C GLU A 45 20.79 -3.18 -17.03
N ILE A 46 20.58 -3.45 -15.76
CA ILE A 46 19.29 -3.87 -15.17
C ILE A 46 18.17 -2.85 -15.43
N PHE A 47 18.50 -1.61 -15.73
CA PHE A 47 17.53 -0.55 -16.02
C PHE A 47 17.23 -0.35 -17.51
N LEU A 48 17.81 -1.16 -18.39
CA LEU A 48 17.69 -1.04 -19.83
C LEU A 48 16.82 -2.19 -20.38
N ASP A 49 15.55 -1.92 -20.66
CA ASP A 49 14.62 -2.80 -21.40
C ASP A 49 14.62 -4.30 -21.04
N ILE A 50 15.11 -4.63 -19.85
CA ILE A 50 15.16 -5.99 -19.35
C ILE A 50 13.91 -6.24 -18.51
N TYR A 51 13.13 -7.28 -18.90
CA TYR A 51 11.96 -7.70 -18.15
C TYR A 51 12.31 -8.83 -17.20
N PRO A 52 12.51 -8.53 -15.89
CA PRO A 52 12.86 -9.57 -14.94
C PRO A 52 11.77 -10.62 -14.85
N GLU A 53 12.15 -11.89 -14.93
CA GLU A 53 11.23 -12.98 -14.66
C GLU A 53 10.93 -13.07 -13.17
N GLY A 54 9.66 -12.98 -12.85
CA GLY A 54 9.13 -13.16 -11.50
C GLY A 54 8.36 -14.48 -11.37
N SER A 55 8.02 -14.86 -10.14
CA SER A 55 7.21 -16.04 -9.85
C SER A 55 5.70 -15.76 -9.75
N GLY A 56 5.27 -14.53 -10.00
CA GLY A 56 3.88 -14.08 -9.88
C GLY A 56 2.96 -14.50 -11.02
N GLU A 57 1.68 -14.16 -10.88
CA GLU A 57 0.60 -14.47 -11.83
C GLU A 57 0.73 -13.73 -13.17
N TYR A 58 1.45 -12.63 -13.18
CA TYR A 58 1.67 -11.77 -14.34
C TYR A 58 3.15 -11.62 -14.63
N ARG A 59 3.47 -11.43 -15.90
CA ARG A 59 4.79 -11.01 -16.37
C ARG A 59 4.69 -9.69 -17.14
N ILE A 60 5.76 -8.93 -17.16
CA ILE A 60 5.85 -7.73 -18.01
C ILE A 60 5.88 -8.21 -19.46
N LYS A 61 4.98 -7.69 -20.28
CA LYS A 61 4.93 -7.95 -21.71
C LYS A 61 5.68 -6.90 -22.50
N GLU A 62 5.45 -5.64 -22.15
CA GLU A 62 6.08 -4.48 -22.79
C GLU A 62 5.98 -3.27 -21.85
N HIS A 63 6.82 -2.29 -22.04
CA HIS A 63 6.71 -0.98 -21.43
C HIS A 63 7.14 0.11 -22.39
N LYS A 64 6.77 1.33 -22.06
CA LYS A 64 7.30 2.55 -22.63
C LYS A 64 7.55 3.53 -21.51
N ASP A 65 8.78 4.01 -21.41
CA ASP A 65 9.23 4.91 -20.35
C ASP A 65 8.31 6.12 -20.26
N GLU A 66 7.98 6.49 -19.03
CA GLU A 66 7.12 7.62 -18.67
C GLU A 66 5.68 7.56 -19.23
N ASP A 67 5.29 6.48 -19.93
CA ASP A 67 3.97 6.34 -20.54
C ASP A 67 3.18 5.16 -19.95
N TYR A 68 3.67 3.91 -20.12
CA TYR A 68 2.92 2.75 -19.65
C TYR A 68 3.78 1.51 -19.37
N ILE A 69 3.21 0.58 -18.59
CA ILE A 69 3.65 -0.82 -18.47
C ILE A 69 2.46 -1.73 -18.76
N VAL A 70 2.69 -2.78 -19.56
CA VAL A 70 1.70 -3.82 -19.85
C VAL A 70 2.13 -5.12 -19.21
N TYR A 71 1.24 -5.67 -18.39
CA TYR A 71 1.37 -6.99 -17.81
C TYR A 71 0.47 -7.98 -18.54
N GLU A 72 0.97 -9.20 -18.75
CA GLU A 72 0.23 -10.31 -19.33
C GLU A 72 0.13 -11.46 -18.32
N ARG A 73 -1.07 -12.03 -18.18
CA ARG A 73 -1.29 -13.18 -17.32
C ARG A 73 -0.54 -14.40 -17.82
N ARG A 74 0.14 -15.08 -16.91
CA ARG A 74 0.87 -16.31 -17.20
C ARG A 74 -0.08 -17.51 -17.22
N ALA A 75 -0.06 -18.25 -18.31
CA ALA A 75 -0.80 -19.52 -18.40
C ALA A 75 -0.14 -20.64 -17.57
N ASP A 76 1.17 -20.56 -17.43
CA ASP A 76 2.04 -21.50 -16.73
C ASP A 76 2.29 -21.15 -15.24
N TYR A 77 1.46 -20.28 -14.67
CA TYR A 77 1.62 -19.89 -13.27
C TYR A 77 1.43 -21.08 -12.35
N TRP A 78 2.45 -21.36 -11.55
CA TRP A 78 2.52 -22.52 -10.65
C TRP A 78 1.39 -22.56 -9.59
N GLY A 79 0.83 -21.41 -9.26
CA GLY A 79 -0.20 -21.25 -8.25
C GLY A 79 -1.64 -21.46 -8.75
N ASN A 80 -1.88 -21.62 -10.05
CA ASN A 80 -3.23 -21.68 -10.65
C ASN A 80 -4.17 -22.71 -10.01
N ASP A 81 -3.62 -23.84 -9.58
CA ASP A 81 -4.41 -24.95 -9.03
C ASP A 81 -4.66 -24.84 -7.51
N PHE A 82 -4.05 -23.86 -6.86
CA PHE A 82 -4.23 -23.67 -5.42
C PHE A 82 -5.54 -22.96 -5.07
N PRO A 83 -6.18 -23.32 -3.94
CA PRO A 83 -7.44 -22.69 -3.53
C PRO A 83 -7.38 -21.17 -3.37
N TRP A 84 -6.25 -20.64 -2.94
CA TRP A 84 -6.06 -19.19 -2.74
C TRP A 84 -5.95 -18.39 -4.05
N ALA A 85 -5.61 -19.04 -5.17
CA ALA A 85 -5.56 -18.39 -6.48
C ALA A 85 -6.92 -18.33 -7.18
N LYS A 86 -7.94 -19.03 -6.64
CA LYS A 86 -9.28 -19.00 -7.23
C LYS A 86 -9.90 -17.62 -7.13
N GLY A 87 -10.22 -17.03 -8.28
CA GLY A 87 -10.79 -15.69 -8.37
C GLY A 87 -9.77 -14.56 -8.40
N SER A 88 -8.45 -14.88 -8.42
CA SER A 88 -7.39 -13.92 -8.71
C SER A 88 -7.06 -13.86 -10.20
N ALA A 89 -6.19 -12.95 -10.61
CA ALA A 89 -5.66 -12.79 -11.95
C ALA A 89 -6.73 -12.88 -13.07
N ASN A 90 -7.87 -12.22 -12.88
CA ASN A 90 -9.03 -12.33 -13.78
C ASN A 90 -8.80 -11.71 -15.16
N PHE A 91 -7.90 -10.74 -15.27
CA PHE A 91 -7.62 -10.05 -16.53
C PHE A 91 -6.48 -10.73 -17.27
N GLN A 92 -6.62 -10.89 -18.60
CA GLN A 92 -5.56 -11.41 -19.45
C GLN A 92 -4.42 -10.40 -19.59
N THR A 93 -4.77 -9.12 -19.62
CA THR A 93 -3.81 -8.01 -19.78
C THR A 93 -4.18 -6.90 -18.81
N ILE A 94 -3.19 -6.33 -18.15
CA ILE A 94 -3.32 -5.15 -17.30
C ILE A 94 -2.34 -4.12 -17.83
N ARG A 95 -2.84 -2.93 -18.18
CA ARG A 95 -2.00 -1.81 -18.60
C ARG A 95 -2.04 -0.71 -17.53
N TYR A 96 -0.91 -0.39 -16.95
CA TYR A 96 -0.74 0.79 -16.10
C TYR A 96 -0.26 1.95 -16.97
N ARG A 97 -1.02 3.03 -16.97
CA ARG A 97 -0.63 4.28 -17.64
C ARG A 97 -0.19 5.32 -16.62
N TYR A 98 0.87 6.02 -16.95
CA TYR A 98 1.42 7.09 -16.16
C TYR A 98 0.98 8.45 -16.71
N TYR A 99 0.70 9.38 -15.83
CA TYR A 99 0.30 10.74 -16.17
C TYR A 99 1.12 11.72 -15.35
N ASN A 100 1.58 12.80 -15.97
CA ASN A 100 2.41 13.80 -15.32
C ASN A 100 1.66 14.58 -14.22
N ASP A 101 0.34 14.67 -14.33
CA ASP A 101 -0.48 15.36 -13.35
C ASP A 101 -1.80 14.62 -13.07
N VAL A 102 -2.30 14.86 -11.86
CA VAL A 102 -3.51 14.20 -11.36
C VAL A 102 -4.79 14.68 -12.05
N THR A 103 -4.81 15.88 -12.61
CA THR A 103 -5.98 16.42 -13.30
C THR A 103 -6.18 15.72 -14.63
N THR A 104 -5.11 15.54 -15.40
CA THR A 104 -5.12 14.76 -16.63
C THR A 104 -5.56 13.33 -16.38
N LEU A 105 -5.01 12.70 -15.33
CA LEU A 105 -5.42 11.35 -14.94
C LEU A 105 -6.92 11.27 -14.56
N ARG A 106 -7.45 12.26 -13.83
CA ARG A 106 -8.90 12.32 -13.53
C ARG A 106 -9.76 12.51 -14.78
N ASN A 107 -9.29 13.26 -15.74
CA ASN A 107 -10.02 13.42 -16.99
C ASN A 107 -10.01 12.13 -17.82
N ALA A 108 -8.91 11.39 -17.82
CA ALA A 108 -8.78 10.13 -18.56
C ALA A 108 -9.84 9.10 -18.13
N ILE A 109 -10.10 8.93 -16.81
CA ILE A 109 -11.16 8.03 -16.35
C ILE A 109 -12.56 8.54 -16.73
N LYS A 110 -12.79 9.85 -16.71
CA LYS A 110 -14.11 10.44 -17.02
C LYS A 110 -14.50 10.24 -18.48
N VAL A 111 -13.53 10.20 -19.37
CA VAL A 111 -13.75 9.99 -20.83
C VAL A 111 -13.55 8.55 -21.28
N GLY A 112 -13.30 7.63 -20.34
CA GLY A 112 -13.13 6.21 -20.64
C GLY A 112 -11.80 5.84 -21.31
N GLU A 113 -10.77 6.67 -21.16
CA GLU A 113 -9.41 6.37 -21.64
C GLU A 113 -8.72 5.31 -20.76
N ILE A 114 -9.10 5.24 -19.48
CA ILE A 114 -8.71 4.20 -18.53
C ILE A 114 -9.95 3.58 -17.89
N ASP A 115 -9.86 2.29 -17.53
CA ASP A 115 -11.00 1.51 -17.04
C ASP A 115 -11.17 1.59 -15.52
N MET A 116 -10.08 1.80 -14.78
CA MET A 116 -10.10 1.77 -13.32
C MET A 116 -9.13 2.78 -12.72
N ARG A 117 -9.56 3.44 -11.65
CA ARG A 117 -8.74 4.33 -10.86
C ARG A 117 -9.13 4.27 -9.38
N ALA A 118 -8.15 4.20 -8.51
CA ALA A 118 -8.34 4.46 -7.09
C ALA A 118 -8.20 5.97 -6.82
N GLU A 119 -9.23 6.63 -6.24
CA GLU A 119 -9.16 8.02 -5.83
C GLU A 119 -9.00 8.10 -4.31
N ASN A 120 -7.89 8.66 -3.88
CA ASN A 120 -7.54 8.80 -2.45
C ASN A 120 -7.66 10.22 -1.93
N GLN A 121 -8.08 11.18 -2.78
CA GLN A 121 -8.31 12.56 -2.36
C GLN A 121 -9.79 12.82 -2.12
N MET A 122 -10.17 12.98 -0.88
CA MET A 122 -11.56 13.16 -0.48
C MET A 122 -12.26 14.31 -1.19
N LYS A 123 -11.56 15.44 -1.34
CA LYS A 123 -12.12 16.61 -2.06
C LYS A 123 -12.49 16.26 -3.50
N ALA A 124 -11.62 15.55 -4.20
CA ALA A 124 -11.89 15.12 -5.56
C ALA A 124 -13.00 14.07 -5.62
N TRP A 125 -12.95 13.09 -4.71
CA TRP A 125 -14.00 12.07 -4.60
C TRP A 125 -15.40 12.67 -4.48
N VAL A 126 -15.55 13.70 -3.66
CA VAL A 126 -16.86 14.32 -3.44
C VAL A 126 -17.27 15.27 -4.58
N ASN A 127 -16.33 16.03 -5.13
CA ASN A 127 -16.68 17.13 -6.04
C ASN A 127 -16.45 16.83 -7.52
N ASP A 128 -15.46 15.97 -7.87
CA ASP A 128 -15.04 15.82 -9.27
C ASP A 128 -15.72 14.62 -9.97
N TYR A 129 -16.47 13.78 -9.23
CA TYR A 129 -17.14 12.60 -9.75
C TYR A 129 -18.65 12.62 -9.46
N LYS A 130 -19.31 13.65 -9.95
CA LYS A 130 -20.76 13.81 -9.82
C LYS A 130 -21.48 13.38 -11.11
N ALA A 131 -22.60 12.68 -10.94
CA ALA A 131 -23.40 12.22 -12.07
C ALA A 131 -23.95 13.36 -12.93
N GLU A 132 -24.19 14.54 -12.32
CA GLU A 132 -24.62 15.76 -13.01
C GLU A 132 -23.58 16.33 -13.97
N ASP A 133 -22.28 16.08 -13.68
CA ASP A 133 -21.15 16.63 -14.45
C ASP A 133 -20.53 15.61 -15.40
N ILE A 134 -20.84 14.32 -15.22
CA ILE A 134 -20.18 13.20 -15.95
C ILE A 134 -21.26 12.28 -16.52
N PRO A 135 -21.56 12.37 -17.83
CA PRO A 135 -22.57 11.53 -18.48
C PRO A 135 -22.37 10.03 -18.26
N ALA A 136 -21.12 9.54 -18.31
CA ALA A 136 -20.79 8.15 -18.10
C ALA A 136 -21.20 7.63 -16.70
N ILE A 137 -21.20 8.48 -15.67
CA ILE A 137 -21.68 8.13 -14.34
C ILE A 137 -23.23 8.12 -14.32
N ALA A 138 -23.86 9.11 -14.95
CA ALA A 138 -25.31 9.18 -15.05
C ALA A 138 -25.90 7.97 -15.79
N GLU A 139 -25.21 7.50 -16.80
CA GLU A 139 -25.58 6.35 -17.63
C GLU A 139 -25.18 4.99 -17.00
N GLY A 140 -24.45 4.99 -15.89
CA GLY A 140 -23.97 3.79 -15.22
C GLY A 140 -22.82 3.06 -15.93
N VAL A 141 -22.19 3.68 -16.92
CA VAL A 141 -20.98 3.17 -17.61
C VAL A 141 -19.76 3.29 -16.71
N LEU A 142 -19.61 4.43 -16.04
CA LEU A 142 -18.59 4.64 -15.01
C LEU A 142 -19.24 4.51 -13.63
N VAL A 143 -18.80 3.53 -12.86
CA VAL A 143 -19.34 3.25 -11.52
C VAL A 143 -18.41 3.80 -10.44
N LYS A 144 -18.93 4.69 -9.61
CA LYS A 144 -18.27 5.19 -8.40
C LYS A 144 -18.62 4.28 -7.22
N LYS A 145 -17.60 3.64 -6.61
CA LYS A 145 -17.82 2.68 -5.52
C LYS A 145 -16.85 2.93 -4.36
N GLU A 146 -17.38 2.86 -3.15
CA GLU A 146 -16.60 2.89 -1.91
C GLU A 146 -16.47 1.46 -1.38
N PHE A 147 -15.32 1.16 -0.81
CA PHE A 147 -15.05 -0.12 -0.16
C PHE A 147 -14.57 0.17 1.25
N ASP A 148 -15.06 -0.60 2.20
CA ASP A 148 -14.56 -0.55 3.57
C ASP A 148 -13.13 -1.08 3.61
N ASP A 149 -12.25 -0.33 4.25
CA ASP A 149 -10.87 -0.74 4.48
C ASP A 149 -10.72 -1.23 5.91
N ASN A 150 -10.62 -2.55 6.07
CA ASN A 150 -10.42 -3.21 7.37
C ASN A 150 -8.94 -3.58 7.60
N ASN A 151 -8.02 -3.07 6.79
CA ASN A 151 -6.61 -3.28 7.01
C ASN A 151 -6.13 -2.53 8.27
N ILE A 152 -5.06 -3.03 8.87
CA ILE A 152 -4.38 -2.35 9.97
C ILE A 152 -3.95 -0.97 9.50
N GLN A 153 -4.39 0.06 10.21
CA GLN A 153 -4.13 1.44 9.83
C GLN A 153 -2.81 1.95 10.42
N ASN A 154 -2.08 2.69 9.60
CA ASN A 154 -0.91 3.44 10.08
C ASN A 154 -1.35 4.63 10.94
N THR A 155 -0.62 4.87 12.02
CA THR A 155 -0.90 5.99 12.91
C THR A 155 -0.52 7.32 12.25
N GLN A 156 -1.49 8.23 12.14
CA GLN A 156 -1.25 9.63 11.78
C GLN A 156 -1.46 10.51 13.01
N ALA A 157 -0.37 10.99 13.59
CA ALA A 157 -0.40 11.77 14.82
C ALA A 157 0.73 12.80 14.89
N MET A 158 0.56 13.79 15.76
CA MET A 158 1.67 14.65 16.19
C MET A 158 2.45 13.96 17.31
N PHE A 159 3.68 13.58 17.04
CA PHE A 159 4.57 12.95 18.02
C PHE A 159 5.37 14.02 18.77
N PHE A 160 5.24 14.03 20.11
CA PHE A 160 5.95 14.97 20.95
C PHE A 160 7.30 14.39 21.40
N ASN A 161 8.38 15.16 21.25
CA ASN A 161 9.68 14.79 21.80
C ASN A 161 9.66 15.00 23.34
N LEU A 162 9.49 13.91 24.08
CA LEU A 162 9.40 13.92 25.55
C LEU A 162 10.73 14.26 26.26
N GLN A 163 11.84 14.33 25.55
CA GLN A 163 13.11 14.84 26.12
C GLN A 163 13.08 16.35 26.33
N ARG A 164 12.16 17.05 25.64
CA ARG A 164 11.97 18.48 25.86
C ARG A 164 11.08 18.71 27.09
N GLU A 165 11.59 19.49 28.06
CA GLU A 165 10.91 19.78 29.33
C GLU A 165 9.44 20.20 29.14
N LYS A 166 9.15 21.10 28.20
CA LYS A 166 7.78 21.59 27.92
C LYS A 166 6.78 20.48 27.51
N PHE A 167 7.27 19.32 27.03
CA PHE A 167 6.42 18.20 26.63
C PHE A 167 6.44 17.04 27.62
N GLN A 168 7.16 17.13 28.72
CA GLN A 168 7.15 16.10 29.77
C GLN A 168 5.82 16.09 30.53
N ASP A 169 5.23 17.26 30.75
CA ASP A 169 3.93 17.36 31.38
C ASP A 169 2.83 16.86 30.41
N ARG A 170 2.12 15.80 30.81
CA ARG A 170 1.00 15.23 30.06
C ARG A 170 -0.08 16.26 29.73
N ARG A 171 -0.38 17.17 30.68
CA ARG A 171 -1.41 18.19 30.53
C ARG A 171 -1.12 19.13 29.37
N VAL A 172 0.17 19.45 29.12
CA VAL A 172 0.58 20.28 27.97
C VAL A 172 0.28 19.57 26.65
N ARG A 173 0.60 18.28 26.57
CA ARG A 173 0.31 17.50 25.36
C ARG A 173 -1.18 17.36 25.11
N GLU A 174 -1.94 17.13 26.17
CA GLU A 174 -3.40 17.04 26.11
C GLU A 174 -4.04 18.37 25.69
N ALA A 175 -3.56 19.50 26.23
CA ALA A 175 -4.02 20.82 25.85
C ALA A 175 -3.78 21.11 24.36
N ILE A 176 -2.63 20.72 23.82
CA ILE A 176 -2.33 20.84 22.38
C ILE A 176 -3.27 19.95 21.57
N GLY A 177 -3.53 18.73 22.02
CA GLY A 177 -4.48 17.82 21.37
C GLY A 177 -5.91 18.38 21.34
N LEU A 178 -6.35 19.01 22.42
CA LEU A 178 -7.66 19.64 22.55
C LEU A 178 -7.78 20.95 21.71
N ALA A 179 -6.66 21.62 21.44
CA ALA A 179 -6.66 22.79 20.56
C ALA A 179 -6.92 22.43 19.07
N PHE A 180 -6.81 21.17 18.70
CA PHE A 180 -7.15 20.69 17.36
C PHE A 180 -8.60 20.18 17.34
N ASP A 181 -9.50 20.97 16.81
CA ASP A 181 -10.89 20.55 16.58
C ASP A 181 -10.98 19.62 15.37
N PHE A 182 -10.88 18.31 15.65
CA PHE A 182 -10.98 17.29 14.63
C PHE A 182 -12.35 17.29 13.96
N GLU A 183 -13.42 17.39 14.72
CA GLU A 183 -14.80 17.31 14.19
C GLU A 183 -15.09 18.45 13.24
N PHE A 184 -14.69 19.66 13.61
CA PHE A 184 -14.80 20.83 12.73
C PHE A 184 -13.98 20.62 11.46
N THR A 185 -12.72 20.23 11.60
CA THR A 185 -11.80 20.00 10.48
C THR A 185 -12.33 18.90 9.56
N ASN A 186 -12.78 17.78 10.13
CA ASN A 186 -13.37 16.68 9.39
C ASN A 186 -14.59 17.13 8.58
N LYS A 187 -15.49 17.86 9.21
CA LYS A 187 -16.69 18.36 8.53
C LYS A 187 -16.36 19.36 7.42
N GLN A 188 -15.43 20.29 7.64
CA GLN A 188 -15.14 21.34 6.68
C GLN A 188 -14.21 20.94 5.54
N LEU A 189 -13.21 20.10 5.83
CA LEU A 189 -12.15 19.74 4.86
C LEU A 189 -12.29 18.32 4.32
N PHE A 190 -12.86 17.40 5.09
CA PHE A 190 -12.93 15.98 4.74
C PHE A 190 -14.37 15.47 4.60
N TYR A 191 -15.35 16.37 4.56
CA TYR A 191 -16.77 16.06 4.31
C TYR A 191 -17.36 15.06 5.32
N GLY A 192 -16.84 15.03 6.55
CA GLY A 192 -17.27 14.12 7.62
C GLY A 192 -16.91 12.66 7.38
N ARG A 193 -15.94 12.36 6.50
CA ARG A 193 -15.63 10.99 6.07
C ARG A 193 -14.44 10.36 6.77
N TYR A 194 -13.73 11.08 7.61
CA TYR A 194 -12.66 10.52 8.41
C TYR A 194 -13.13 10.15 9.81
N ILE A 195 -12.47 9.17 10.40
CA ILE A 195 -12.66 8.74 11.78
C ILE A 195 -11.40 9.12 12.55
N ARG A 196 -11.55 9.66 13.76
CA ARG A 196 -10.42 9.94 14.62
C ARG A 196 -9.86 8.62 15.16
N GLN A 197 -8.58 8.39 14.94
CA GLN A 197 -7.90 7.22 15.48
C GLN A 197 -7.82 7.30 17.01
N ASN A 198 -8.13 6.20 17.67
CA ASN A 198 -8.07 6.04 19.12
C ASN A 198 -6.96 5.09 19.58
N SER A 199 -6.38 4.33 18.66
CA SER A 199 -5.32 3.37 18.91
C SER A 199 -4.20 3.48 17.90
N HIS A 200 -2.97 3.21 18.32
CA HIS A 200 -1.83 3.04 17.41
C HIS A 200 -1.91 1.76 16.56
N LEU A 201 -2.75 0.83 16.98
CA LEU A 201 -2.90 -0.49 16.38
C LEU A 201 -4.33 -0.70 15.87
N GLU A 202 -4.94 0.37 15.38
CA GLU A 202 -6.33 0.39 14.90
C GLU A 202 -6.56 -0.66 13.80
N ASN A 203 -7.68 -1.36 13.87
CA ASN A 203 -8.04 -2.51 13.05
C ASN A 203 -7.13 -3.74 13.24
N SER A 204 -6.34 -3.81 14.29
CA SER A 204 -5.57 -5.01 14.65
C SER A 204 -6.17 -5.73 15.85
N GLN A 205 -5.74 -6.97 16.08
CA GLN A 205 -6.11 -7.72 17.30
C GLN A 205 -5.58 -7.10 18.60
N LEU A 206 -4.64 -6.16 18.49
CA LEU A 206 -4.03 -5.44 19.61
C LEU A 206 -4.59 -4.03 19.77
N GLU A 207 -5.67 -3.72 19.06
CA GLU A 207 -6.33 -2.42 19.18
C GLU A 207 -6.82 -2.19 20.61
N ALA A 208 -6.52 -1.00 21.14
CA ALA A 208 -7.02 -0.58 22.44
C ALA A 208 -8.52 -0.29 22.36
N THR A 209 -9.34 -1.13 23.01
CA THR A 209 -10.79 -0.99 23.04
C THR A 209 -11.28 -0.81 24.47
N GLY A 210 -12.10 0.23 24.70
CA GLY A 210 -12.68 0.51 26.00
C GLY A 210 -11.73 1.17 27.00
N VAL A 211 -12.02 1.02 28.29
CA VAL A 211 -11.25 1.61 29.37
C VAL A 211 -10.29 0.55 29.93
N ALA A 212 -9.03 0.94 30.15
CA ALA A 212 -8.01 0.08 30.73
C ALA A 212 -8.50 -0.52 32.05
N SER A 213 -8.25 -1.81 32.27
CA SER A 213 -8.65 -2.55 33.49
C SER A 213 -7.61 -3.60 33.88
N GLY A 214 -7.61 -4.01 35.13
CA GLY A 214 -6.72 -5.04 35.64
C GLY A 214 -5.24 -4.70 35.43
N ARG A 215 -4.49 -5.58 34.79
CA ARG A 215 -3.05 -5.41 34.51
C ARG A 215 -2.70 -4.24 33.61
N GLU A 216 -3.63 -3.74 32.85
CA GLU A 216 -3.42 -2.56 32.01
C GLU A 216 -3.32 -1.25 32.79
N LEU A 217 -3.70 -1.28 34.06
CA LEU A 217 -3.61 -0.14 34.98
C LEU A 217 -2.31 -0.13 35.81
N GLU A 218 -1.54 -1.21 35.85
CA GLU A 218 -0.26 -1.36 36.52
C GLU A 218 0.90 -0.86 35.62
#